data_7bc233462ebd3052007f54a567a77ae8
#
_entry.id   7bc233462ebd3052007f54a567a77ae8
#
_cell.length_a   1.000
_cell.length_b   1.000
_cell.length_c   1.000
_cell.angle_alpha   90.00
_cell.angle_beta   90.00
_cell.angle_gamma   90.00
#
_symmetry.space_group_name_H-M   'P 1'
#
loop_
_entity.id
_entity.type
_entity.pdbx_description
1 polymer ?
#
loop_
_entity_poly.entity_id
_entity_poly.type
_entity_poly.pdbx_seq_one_letter_code
_entity_poly.pdbx_strand_id
1 'polypeptide(L)'
;MDAITAPSSELRLFDESPLIQKGTLLIDGIHGNDFTKSELAALISRVNDRGYEVEFMGTVGRFGNFSSLSESVRLTMMKEKLRRADSLAVILPIDDYTPEEVDLVERFILRKGGKVLLLADPTRRHQINSLAERFGLAFQTDYLYNTTEYDLNFQNVFISNFREDEVTKGLEKIALYTAGSIRTPNPGLAFTDGGTHSSMLEQIEPFYPLVKAAEGRVLALSDFTFMIPPRNAILDNNKLISNIADYLTSSQRSFELADFPGFFKDDVDILLGNSELFDVGGDLKDGLAAFRINAEVRGVEDITKDMVYVGLYEDSADVAQYLELAGLGVDDVIRTPFTPDIQREDTAIIMLNTGPERQVLVILGDSESALRDVVVRLSQGSFRDGLVGDFVGVYRTP
;
A
#
# COMPACT_ATOMS: atom_id res chain seq x y z
N MET A 1 4.99 35.77 -43.82
CA MET A 1 5.30 34.63 -42.98
C MET A 1 4.54 34.87 -41.70
N ASP A 2 3.41 34.21 -41.56
CA ASP A 2 2.66 34.24 -40.32
C ASP A 2 3.47 33.52 -39.26
N ALA A 3 3.74 34.16 -38.13
CA ALA A 3 4.45 33.53 -37.03
C ALA A 3 3.60 32.34 -36.56
N ILE A 4 4.11 31.13 -36.70
CA ILE A 4 3.51 29.95 -36.09
C ILE A 4 3.66 30.15 -34.60
N THR A 5 2.62 30.66 -33.96
CA THR A 5 2.56 30.72 -32.50
C THR A 5 2.29 29.30 -32.03
N ALA A 6 3.26 28.67 -31.39
CA ALA A 6 3.00 27.40 -30.72
C ALA A 6 1.84 27.61 -29.72
N PRO A 7 0.82 26.72 -29.73
CA PRO A 7 -0.26 26.83 -28.76
C PRO A 7 0.35 26.74 -27.36
N SER A 8 0.14 27.77 -26.55
CA SER A 8 0.56 27.76 -25.14
C SER A 8 -0.49 27.04 -24.32
N SER A 9 -0.06 26.06 -23.55
CA SER A 9 -0.95 25.34 -22.64
C SER A 9 -1.47 26.27 -21.55
N GLU A 10 -2.72 26.11 -21.20
CA GLU A 10 -3.35 26.84 -20.12
C GLU A 10 -2.84 26.34 -18.77
N LEU A 11 -2.21 27.21 -18.00
CA LEU A 11 -1.88 26.95 -16.60
C LEU A 11 -3.15 27.09 -15.76
N ARG A 12 -3.52 26.06 -15.03
CA ARG A 12 -4.65 26.09 -14.11
C ARG A 12 -4.19 26.05 -12.66
N LEU A 13 -4.66 27.02 -11.88
CA LEU A 13 -4.53 26.95 -10.43
C LEU A 13 -5.47 25.87 -9.92
N PHE A 14 -4.96 25.05 -9.01
CA PHE A 14 -5.72 23.98 -8.38
C PHE A 14 -5.58 24.11 -6.86
N ASP A 15 -6.72 24.23 -6.19
CA ASP A 15 -6.83 24.24 -4.74
C ASP A 15 -7.62 23.02 -4.27
N GLU A 16 -7.22 22.44 -3.16
CA GLU A 16 -7.82 21.20 -2.65
C GLU A 16 -8.00 21.25 -1.13
N SER A 17 -9.00 20.52 -0.64
CA SER A 17 -9.25 20.31 0.78
C SER A 17 -9.44 18.82 1.02
N PRO A 18 -8.35 18.05 1.15
CA PRO A 18 -8.41 16.61 1.24
C PRO A 18 -8.97 16.12 2.58
N LEU A 19 -9.53 14.91 2.58
CA LEU A 19 -9.85 14.20 3.80
C LEU A 19 -8.56 13.64 4.43
N ILE A 20 -8.40 13.89 5.73
CA ILE A 20 -7.24 13.40 6.47
C ILE A 20 -7.50 11.96 6.90
N GLN A 21 -6.57 11.07 6.57
CA GLN A 21 -6.57 9.66 6.93
C GLN A 21 -5.18 9.24 7.38
N LYS A 22 -5.07 8.19 8.17
CA LYS A 22 -3.76 7.62 8.57
C LYS A 22 -3.45 6.39 7.73
N GLY A 23 -2.23 6.30 7.28
CA GLY A 23 -1.77 5.16 6.50
C GLY A 23 -0.37 5.37 5.93
N THR A 24 0.09 4.40 5.16
CA THR A 24 1.41 4.42 4.55
C THR A 24 1.33 4.11 3.07
N LEU A 25 1.81 5.03 2.23
CA LEU A 25 2.14 4.77 0.83
C LEU A 25 3.57 4.25 0.75
N LEU A 26 3.75 3.03 0.30
CA LEU A 26 5.06 2.46 -0.01
C LEU A 26 5.40 2.73 -1.48
N ILE A 27 6.57 3.30 -1.75
CA ILE A 27 7.07 3.51 -3.11
C ILE A 27 8.20 2.54 -3.38
N ASP A 28 8.10 1.77 -4.46
CA ASP A 28 9.15 0.86 -4.90
C ASP A 28 10.42 1.62 -5.32
N GLY A 29 11.55 1.17 -4.82
CA GLY A 29 12.88 1.69 -5.14
C GLY A 29 13.96 0.61 -5.11
N ILE A 30 13.54 -0.70 -5.11
CA ILE A 30 14.46 -1.84 -5.11
C ILE A 30 14.61 -2.51 -6.48
N HIS A 31 13.81 -2.12 -7.47
CA HIS A 31 13.85 -2.63 -8.83
C HIS A 31 14.62 -1.69 -9.79
N GLY A 32 15.57 -0.91 -9.28
CA GLY A 32 16.39 -0.01 -10.10
C GLY A 32 15.62 1.16 -10.71
N ASN A 33 14.53 1.54 -10.13
CA ASN A 33 13.51 2.49 -10.62
C ASN A 33 14.09 3.80 -11.16
N ASP A 34 13.74 4.18 -12.40
CA ASP A 34 14.28 5.33 -13.13
C ASP A 34 13.53 6.64 -12.82
N PHE A 35 13.55 7.06 -11.56
CA PHE A 35 13.04 8.36 -11.16
C PHE A 35 13.82 8.95 -9.98
N THR A 36 13.57 10.22 -9.70
CA THR A 36 14.10 10.93 -8.52
C THR A 36 12.95 11.34 -7.60
N LYS A 37 13.24 11.51 -6.31
CA LYS A 37 12.25 12.00 -5.33
C LYS A 37 11.65 13.35 -5.70
N SER A 38 12.44 14.24 -6.32
CA SER A 38 11.97 15.56 -6.77
C SER A 38 10.95 15.47 -7.90
N GLU A 39 11.02 14.46 -8.74
CA GLU A 39 10.05 14.25 -9.82
C GLU A 39 8.68 13.80 -9.26
N LEU A 40 8.67 13.17 -8.08
CA LEU A 40 7.45 12.76 -7.37
C LEU A 40 6.91 13.82 -6.38
N ALA A 41 7.55 14.99 -6.28
CA ALA A 41 7.22 15.96 -5.24
C ALA A 41 5.74 16.34 -5.21
N ALA A 42 5.10 16.49 -6.37
CA ALA A 42 3.68 16.82 -6.47
C ALA A 42 2.76 15.72 -5.90
N LEU A 43 3.07 14.45 -6.14
CA LEU A 43 2.32 13.32 -5.60
C LEU A 43 2.59 13.15 -4.10
N ILE A 44 3.86 13.18 -3.69
CA ILE A 44 4.27 13.02 -2.28
C ILE A 44 3.63 14.09 -1.40
N SER A 45 3.66 15.36 -1.83
CA SER A 45 3.01 16.44 -1.08
C SER A 45 1.53 16.16 -0.84
N ARG A 46 0.80 15.80 -1.90
CA ARG A 46 -0.65 15.53 -1.80
C ARG A 46 -0.99 14.32 -0.94
N VAL A 47 -0.16 13.28 -0.97
CA VAL A 47 -0.32 12.09 -0.11
C VAL A 47 -0.08 12.47 1.35
N ASN A 48 0.96 13.28 1.63
CA ASN A 48 1.23 13.78 2.99
C ASN A 48 0.13 14.72 3.49
N ASP A 49 -0.42 15.58 2.61
CA ASP A 49 -1.53 16.49 2.96
C ASP A 49 -2.81 15.72 3.33
N ARG A 50 -2.91 14.44 2.96
CA ARG A 50 -3.96 13.50 3.35
C ARG A 50 -3.65 12.71 4.63
N GLY A 51 -2.54 13.02 5.29
CA GLY A 51 -2.13 12.38 6.55
C GLY A 51 -1.40 11.04 6.39
N TYR A 52 -1.14 10.60 5.17
CA TYR A 52 -0.36 9.38 4.93
C TYR A 52 1.13 9.66 5.02
N GLU A 53 1.86 8.69 5.57
CA GLU A 53 3.32 8.65 5.47
C GLU A 53 3.75 8.08 4.11
N VAL A 54 4.82 8.65 3.53
CA VAL A 54 5.42 8.13 2.31
C VAL A 54 6.74 7.44 2.65
N GLU A 55 6.78 6.13 2.45
CA GLU A 55 7.97 5.31 2.68
C GLU A 55 8.55 4.80 1.37
N PHE A 56 9.86 4.85 1.23
CA PHE A 56 10.57 4.26 0.08
C PHE A 56 11.11 2.88 0.44
N MET A 57 10.84 1.91 -0.41
CA MET A 57 11.46 0.60 -0.33
C MET A 57 12.78 0.66 -1.09
N GLY A 58 13.89 0.79 -0.34
CA GLY A 58 15.23 0.95 -0.92
C GLY A 58 15.61 2.39 -1.25
N THR A 59 16.59 2.55 -2.14
CA THR A 59 17.17 3.85 -2.52
C THR A 59 16.73 4.22 -3.93
N VAL A 60 16.14 5.40 -4.08
CA VAL A 60 15.72 5.95 -5.37
C VAL A 60 16.64 7.08 -5.81
N GLY A 61 16.94 7.11 -7.10
CA GLY A 61 17.74 8.17 -7.74
C GLY A 61 18.13 7.78 -9.16
N ARG A 62 18.09 8.74 -10.06
CA ARG A 62 18.34 8.57 -11.52
C ARG A 62 19.70 7.94 -11.86
N PHE A 63 20.64 7.97 -10.92
CA PHE A 63 21.92 7.28 -10.98
C PHE A 63 22.09 6.37 -9.77
N GLY A 64 20.94 5.86 -9.26
CA GLY A 64 20.87 5.01 -8.08
C GLY A 64 21.80 3.82 -8.21
N ASN A 65 22.28 3.34 -7.08
CA ASN A 65 23.24 2.26 -6.99
C ASN A 65 22.95 1.17 -8.01
N PHE A 66 23.80 1.07 -9.05
CA PHE A 66 23.77 0.01 -10.04
C PHE A 66 24.06 -1.39 -9.47
N SER A 67 24.19 -1.52 -8.16
CA SER A 67 24.15 -2.82 -7.50
C SER A 67 22.71 -3.26 -7.35
N SER A 68 22.22 -4.04 -8.30
CA SER A 68 20.96 -4.75 -8.16
C SER A 68 21.01 -5.55 -6.87
N LEU A 69 20.02 -5.33 -5.99
CA LEU A 69 19.82 -6.18 -4.83
C LEU A 69 19.55 -7.60 -5.32
N SER A 70 20.04 -8.62 -4.61
CA SER A 70 19.67 -10.00 -4.96
C SER A 70 18.16 -10.20 -4.78
N GLU A 71 17.58 -11.09 -5.57
CA GLU A 71 16.15 -11.40 -5.52
C GLU A 71 15.67 -11.77 -4.11
N SER A 72 16.48 -12.54 -3.36
CA SER A 72 16.16 -12.91 -1.99
C SER A 72 16.09 -11.71 -1.03
N VAL A 73 16.97 -10.72 -1.22
CA VAL A 73 16.97 -9.49 -0.43
C VAL A 73 15.75 -8.63 -0.79
N ARG A 74 15.45 -8.48 -2.09
CA ARG A 74 14.26 -7.75 -2.55
C ARG A 74 12.99 -8.37 -1.97
N LEU A 75 12.82 -9.69 -2.10
CA LEU A 75 11.65 -10.40 -1.60
C LEU A 75 11.48 -10.25 -0.08
N THR A 76 12.58 -10.29 0.68
CA THR A 76 12.56 -10.08 2.13
C THR A 76 12.11 -8.65 2.47
N MET A 77 12.70 -7.64 1.81
CA MET A 77 12.31 -6.24 2.00
C MET A 77 10.84 -6.00 1.63
N MET A 78 10.36 -6.57 0.51
CA MET A 78 8.96 -6.47 0.11
C MET A 78 8.02 -7.06 1.17
N LYS A 79 8.34 -8.25 1.67
CA LYS A 79 7.54 -8.90 2.72
C LYS A 79 7.44 -8.04 3.97
N GLU A 80 8.54 -7.44 4.41
CA GLU A 80 8.57 -6.60 5.60
C GLU A 80 7.83 -5.27 5.40
N LYS A 81 8.07 -4.60 4.28
CA LYS A 81 7.51 -3.28 4.01
C LYS A 81 6.01 -3.33 3.68
N LEU A 82 5.57 -4.30 2.88
CA LEU A 82 4.16 -4.48 2.55
C LEU A 82 3.28 -4.83 3.77
N ARG A 83 3.86 -5.33 4.87
CA ARG A 83 3.12 -5.54 6.13
C ARG A 83 2.57 -4.23 6.72
N ARG A 84 3.24 -3.11 6.48
CA ARG A 84 2.87 -1.80 7.05
C ARG A 84 2.16 -0.89 6.04
N ALA A 85 2.31 -1.18 4.75
CA ALA A 85 1.78 -0.33 3.69
C ALA A 85 0.28 -0.51 3.52
N ASP A 86 -0.45 0.57 3.28
CA ASP A 86 -1.85 0.58 2.87
C ASP A 86 -1.97 0.62 1.35
N SER A 87 -1.02 1.26 0.69
CA SER A 87 -0.93 1.30 -0.77
C SER A 87 0.51 1.20 -1.26
N LEU A 88 0.69 0.81 -2.52
CA LEU A 88 1.97 0.63 -3.17
C LEU A 88 2.01 1.41 -4.48
N ALA A 89 3.11 2.13 -4.73
CA ALA A 89 3.40 2.71 -6.04
C ALA A 89 4.63 2.04 -6.66
N VAL A 90 4.45 1.48 -7.85
CA VAL A 90 5.51 0.89 -8.69
C VAL A 90 5.69 1.81 -9.89
N ILE A 91 6.84 2.46 -9.94
CA ILE A 91 7.14 3.52 -10.90
C ILE A 91 8.43 3.18 -11.63
N LEU A 92 8.37 3.01 -12.95
CA LEU A 92 9.51 2.82 -13.84
C LEU A 92 10.54 1.78 -13.31
N PRO A 93 10.15 0.56 -12.92
CA PRO A 93 11.09 -0.47 -12.51
C PRO A 93 11.96 -0.89 -13.70
N ILE A 94 13.28 -0.96 -13.52
CA ILE A 94 14.22 -1.42 -14.58
C ILE A 94 14.44 -2.92 -14.50
N ASP A 95 14.45 -3.47 -13.29
CA ASP A 95 14.54 -4.91 -13.07
C ASP A 95 13.15 -5.55 -13.11
N ASP A 96 13.08 -6.77 -13.62
CA ASP A 96 11.85 -7.56 -13.61
C ASP A 96 11.43 -7.95 -12.18
N TYR A 97 10.13 -7.99 -11.96
CA TYR A 97 9.53 -8.65 -10.80
C TYR A 97 9.61 -10.18 -10.97
N THR A 98 10.11 -10.88 -9.97
CA THR A 98 10.09 -12.35 -9.95
C THR A 98 8.67 -12.88 -9.73
N PRO A 99 8.36 -14.15 -10.06
CA PRO A 99 7.05 -14.72 -9.78
C PRO A 99 6.64 -14.63 -8.30
N GLU A 100 7.58 -14.79 -7.37
CA GLU A 100 7.35 -14.71 -5.93
C GLU A 100 7.02 -13.26 -5.48
N GLU A 101 7.68 -12.26 -6.07
CA GLU A 101 7.39 -10.85 -5.84
C GLU A 101 6.01 -10.48 -6.40
N VAL A 102 5.66 -10.96 -7.60
CA VAL A 102 4.34 -10.79 -8.21
C VAL A 102 3.25 -11.41 -7.33
N ASP A 103 3.44 -12.64 -6.84
CA ASP A 103 2.48 -13.33 -5.96
C ASP A 103 2.29 -12.57 -4.63
N LEU A 104 3.35 -11.92 -4.15
CA LEU A 104 3.28 -11.10 -2.94
C LEU A 104 2.42 -9.84 -3.16
N VAL A 105 2.61 -9.14 -4.30
CA VAL A 105 1.80 -7.98 -4.67
C VAL A 105 0.35 -8.38 -4.96
N GLU A 106 0.13 -9.50 -5.63
CA GLU A 106 -1.23 -10.02 -5.88
C GLU A 106 -1.98 -10.31 -4.56
N ARG A 107 -1.32 -10.95 -3.60
CA ARG A 107 -1.93 -11.18 -2.27
C ARG A 107 -2.22 -9.87 -1.53
N PHE A 108 -1.31 -8.90 -1.61
CA PHE A 108 -1.51 -7.57 -1.05
C PHE A 108 -2.77 -6.90 -1.61
N ILE A 109 -3.04 -7.06 -2.90
CA ILE A 109 -4.22 -6.50 -3.58
C ILE A 109 -5.48 -7.32 -3.29
N LEU A 110 -5.47 -8.62 -3.65
CA LEU A 110 -6.69 -9.42 -3.71
C LEU A 110 -7.15 -9.92 -2.35
N ARG A 111 -6.23 -10.25 -1.43
CA ARG A 111 -6.59 -10.74 -0.10
C ARG A 111 -6.68 -9.64 0.94
N LYS A 112 -5.77 -8.66 0.87
CA LYS A 112 -5.67 -7.62 1.90
C LYS A 112 -6.32 -6.30 1.51
N GLY A 113 -6.78 -6.15 0.29
CA GLY A 113 -7.47 -4.94 -0.17
C GLY A 113 -6.57 -3.73 -0.41
N GLY A 114 -5.24 -3.92 -0.47
CA GLY A 114 -4.29 -2.86 -0.78
C GLY A 114 -4.51 -2.27 -2.17
N LYS A 115 -4.23 -0.99 -2.35
CA LYS A 115 -4.28 -0.30 -3.65
C LYS A 115 -2.89 -0.16 -4.25
N VAL A 116 -2.80 -0.26 -5.57
CA VAL A 116 -1.52 -0.18 -6.30
C VAL A 116 -1.62 0.82 -7.44
N LEU A 117 -0.61 1.67 -7.56
CA LEU A 117 -0.35 2.52 -8.73
C LEU A 117 0.79 1.91 -9.53
N LEU A 118 0.54 1.65 -10.81
CA LEU A 118 1.56 1.29 -11.80
C LEU A 118 1.77 2.47 -12.73
N LEU A 119 3.01 2.96 -12.81
CA LEU A 119 3.32 4.16 -13.58
C LEU A 119 4.53 3.90 -14.48
N ALA A 120 4.33 4.04 -15.79
CA ALA A 120 5.36 3.89 -16.82
C ALA A 120 5.48 5.15 -17.66
N ASP A 121 6.48 5.19 -18.55
CA ASP A 121 6.73 6.27 -19.50
C ASP A 121 7.54 5.72 -20.68
N PRO A 122 7.05 5.77 -21.90
CA PRO A 122 7.77 5.26 -23.07
C PRO A 122 9.12 5.90 -23.32
N THR A 123 9.37 7.09 -22.78
CA THR A 123 10.66 7.79 -22.89
C THR A 123 11.72 7.27 -21.95
N ARG A 124 11.35 6.35 -21.05
CA ARG A 124 12.21 5.77 -20.03
C ARG A 124 12.21 4.25 -20.09
N ARG A 125 13.36 3.66 -19.73
CA ARG A 125 13.46 2.21 -19.65
C ARG A 125 12.67 1.70 -18.45
N HIS A 126 11.83 0.69 -18.66
CA HIS A 126 11.11 0.01 -17.60
C HIS A 126 10.76 -1.42 -17.97
N GLN A 127 10.53 -2.26 -16.95
CA GLN A 127 10.08 -3.65 -17.04
C GLN A 127 8.75 -3.87 -16.31
N ILE A 128 7.91 -2.85 -16.29
CA ILE A 128 6.66 -2.83 -15.50
C ILE A 128 5.70 -3.97 -15.87
N ASN A 129 5.79 -4.48 -17.11
CA ASN A 129 4.96 -5.57 -17.60
C ASN A 129 5.20 -6.89 -16.85
N SER A 130 6.39 -7.09 -16.28
CA SER A 130 6.67 -8.26 -15.44
C SER A 130 5.71 -8.38 -14.23
N LEU A 131 5.14 -7.24 -13.79
CA LEU A 131 4.11 -7.19 -12.75
C LEU A 131 2.71 -6.97 -13.34
N ALA A 132 2.56 -6.05 -14.33
CA ALA A 132 1.27 -5.60 -14.82
C ALA A 132 0.46 -6.72 -15.50
N GLU A 133 1.13 -7.65 -16.18
CA GLU A 133 0.50 -8.77 -16.90
C GLU A 133 -0.32 -9.69 -15.97
N ARG A 134 0.05 -9.81 -14.70
CA ARG A 134 -0.71 -10.56 -13.68
C ARG A 134 -2.13 -10.01 -13.54
N PHE A 135 -2.31 -8.72 -13.79
CA PHE A 135 -3.59 -8.03 -13.68
C PHE A 135 -4.28 -7.80 -15.04
N GLY A 136 -3.79 -8.47 -16.09
CA GLY A 136 -4.31 -8.35 -17.44
C GLY A 136 -3.97 -7.03 -18.14
N LEU A 137 -2.97 -6.31 -17.66
CA LEU A 137 -2.51 -5.04 -18.22
C LEU A 137 -1.20 -5.25 -18.98
N ALA A 138 -1.06 -4.59 -20.15
CA ALA A 138 0.21 -4.58 -20.87
C ALA A 138 0.50 -3.16 -21.40
N PHE A 139 1.51 -2.53 -20.82
CA PHE A 139 2.04 -1.25 -21.29
C PHE A 139 2.72 -1.49 -22.63
N GLN A 140 2.28 -0.75 -23.66
CA GLN A 140 2.83 -0.87 -24.99
C GLN A 140 4.11 -0.03 -25.10
N THR A 141 4.97 -0.37 -26.06
CA THR A 141 6.21 0.38 -26.33
C THR A 141 5.99 1.52 -27.34
N ASP A 142 4.74 1.85 -27.62
CA ASP A 142 4.34 2.94 -28.49
C ASP A 142 4.40 4.30 -27.78
N TYR A 143 4.27 5.36 -28.54
CA TYR A 143 3.84 6.67 -28.04
C TYR A 143 2.63 7.16 -28.82
N LEU A 144 1.75 7.87 -28.14
CA LEU A 144 0.58 8.50 -28.71
C LEU A 144 0.96 9.85 -29.29
N TYR A 145 0.36 10.22 -30.41
CA TYR A 145 0.55 11.53 -31.01
C TYR A 145 -0.72 12.03 -31.69
N ASN A 146 -0.85 13.36 -31.73
CA ASN A 146 -1.93 14.04 -32.44
C ASN A 146 -1.33 15.22 -33.21
N THR A 147 -1.57 15.30 -34.54
CA THR A 147 -0.97 16.35 -35.37
C THR A 147 -1.78 17.63 -35.45
N THR A 148 -2.97 17.65 -34.88
CA THR A 148 -3.92 18.78 -34.91
C THR A 148 -4.16 19.40 -33.54
N GLU A 149 -4.31 18.58 -32.50
CA GLU A 149 -4.52 19.02 -31.11
C GLU A 149 -3.42 18.47 -30.20
N TYR A 150 -2.47 19.32 -29.80
CA TYR A 150 -1.34 18.92 -28.95
C TYR A 150 -0.79 20.11 -28.13
N ASP A 151 -0.04 19.81 -27.08
CA ASP A 151 0.70 20.78 -26.28
C ASP A 151 2.14 20.88 -26.78
N LEU A 152 2.51 22.04 -27.39
CA LEU A 152 3.87 22.38 -27.87
C LEU A 152 4.46 21.40 -28.92
N ASN A 153 4.19 20.10 -28.81
CA ASN A 153 4.72 19.05 -29.64
C ASN A 153 3.64 18.00 -29.88
N PHE A 154 3.52 17.47 -31.12
CA PHE A 154 2.52 16.48 -31.53
C PHE A 154 2.50 15.21 -30.67
N GLN A 155 3.57 14.89 -29.94
CA GLN A 155 3.65 13.77 -28.98
C GLN A 155 3.06 14.11 -27.60
N ASN A 156 2.74 15.37 -27.34
CA ASN A 156 2.08 15.80 -26.12
C ASN A 156 0.58 15.88 -26.40
N VAL A 157 -0.13 14.83 -26.05
CA VAL A 157 -1.54 14.69 -26.43
C VAL A 157 -2.47 15.24 -25.35
N PHE A 158 -3.58 15.81 -25.79
CA PHE A 158 -4.68 16.15 -24.91
C PHE A 158 -5.66 14.99 -24.80
N ILE A 159 -6.14 14.75 -23.58
CA ILE A 159 -7.23 13.80 -23.31
C ILE A 159 -8.39 14.56 -22.70
N SER A 160 -9.58 14.45 -23.32
CA SER A 160 -10.84 15.06 -22.84
C SER A 160 -11.95 14.03 -22.67
N ASN A 161 -11.68 12.76 -22.98
CA ASN A 161 -12.64 11.68 -22.85
C ASN A 161 -12.32 10.85 -21.61
N PHE A 162 -13.24 10.90 -20.65
CA PHE A 162 -13.11 10.21 -19.36
C PHE A 162 -14.36 9.36 -19.10
N ARG A 163 -14.17 8.18 -18.50
CA ARG A 163 -15.25 7.45 -17.84
C ARG A 163 -15.39 7.98 -16.43
N GLU A 164 -16.60 7.98 -15.90
CA GLU A 164 -16.88 8.38 -14.52
C GLU A 164 -16.19 7.40 -13.54
N ASP A 165 -15.30 7.96 -12.72
CA ASP A 165 -14.53 7.23 -11.69
C ASP A 165 -13.98 8.24 -10.67
N GLU A 166 -13.61 7.76 -9.48
CA GLU A 166 -12.96 8.60 -8.45
C GLU A 166 -11.71 9.30 -8.99
N VAL A 167 -10.91 8.63 -9.83
CA VAL A 167 -9.66 9.16 -10.40
C VAL A 167 -9.90 10.19 -11.49
N THR A 168 -11.00 10.08 -12.23
CA THR A 168 -11.35 11.00 -13.31
C THR A 168 -12.35 12.08 -12.90
N LYS A 169 -12.77 12.08 -11.65
CA LYS A 169 -13.78 13.00 -11.12
C LYS A 169 -13.39 14.46 -11.36
N GLY A 170 -14.28 15.17 -12.03
CA GLY A 170 -14.15 16.60 -12.29
C GLY A 170 -13.04 16.99 -13.27
N LEU A 171 -12.43 16.04 -13.99
CA LEU A 171 -11.51 16.33 -15.09
C LEU A 171 -12.29 16.77 -16.32
N GLU A 172 -11.82 17.82 -16.98
CA GLU A 172 -12.31 18.27 -18.28
C GLU A 172 -11.30 17.96 -19.38
N LYS A 173 -10.02 18.28 -19.15
CA LYS A 173 -8.94 18.09 -20.11
C LYS A 173 -7.60 17.97 -19.39
N ILE A 174 -6.80 16.97 -19.75
CA ILE A 174 -5.43 16.80 -19.28
C ILE A 174 -4.46 16.82 -20.44
N ALA A 175 -3.18 17.08 -20.17
CA ALA A 175 -2.09 16.99 -21.13
C ALA A 175 -1.13 15.86 -20.72
N LEU A 176 -0.89 14.91 -21.61
CA LEU A 176 0.07 13.82 -21.41
C LEU A 176 1.27 14.01 -22.35
N TYR A 177 2.46 13.68 -21.85
CA TYR A 177 3.74 14.00 -22.48
C TYR A 177 4.46 12.73 -22.95
N THR A 178 4.29 12.41 -24.23
CA THR A 178 4.79 11.17 -24.82
C THR A 178 4.21 9.92 -24.14
N ALA A 179 2.92 9.97 -23.80
CA ALA A 179 2.24 8.83 -23.20
C ALA A 179 2.20 7.63 -24.16
N GLY A 180 2.29 6.43 -23.62
CA GLY A 180 2.01 5.20 -24.34
C GLY A 180 0.55 4.78 -24.27
N SER A 181 0.22 3.64 -24.85
CA SER A 181 -1.06 2.98 -24.64
C SER A 181 -0.94 1.79 -23.70
N ILE A 182 -2.03 1.45 -23.02
CA ILE A 182 -2.12 0.27 -22.15
C ILE A 182 -3.19 -0.65 -22.75
N ARG A 183 -2.80 -1.87 -23.11
CA ARG A 183 -3.74 -2.91 -23.48
C ARG A 183 -4.38 -3.49 -22.24
N THR A 184 -5.70 -3.57 -22.25
CA THR A 184 -6.51 -4.04 -21.11
C THR A 184 -7.76 -4.75 -21.63
N PRO A 185 -8.28 -5.79 -20.94
CA PRO A 185 -9.54 -6.42 -21.29
C PRO A 185 -10.76 -5.54 -21.02
N ASN A 186 -10.62 -4.56 -20.12
CA ASN A 186 -11.68 -3.65 -19.72
C ASN A 186 -11.49 -2.26 -20.35
N PRO A 187 -12.56 -1.52 -20.60
CA PRO A 187 -12.45 -0.16 -21.08
C PRO A 187 -11.67 0.75 -20.12
N GLY A 188 -10.74 1.57 -20.67
CA GLY A 188 -9.93 2.50 -19.89
C GLY A 188 -10.72 3.64 -19.26
N LEU A 189 -10.13 4.31 -18.28
CA LEU A 189 -10.70 5.48 -17.59
C LEU A 189 -10.52 6.77 -18.41
N ALA A 190 -9.37 6.92 -19.06
CA ALA A 190 -9.11 7.99 -20.02
C ALA A 190 -8.82 7.37 -21.38
N PHE A 191 -9.35 7.96 -22.44
CA PHE A 191 -9.21 7.44 -23.78
C PHE A 191 -9.09 8.54 -24.82
N THR A 192 -8.39 8.21 -25.91
CA THR A 192 -8.10 9.13 -27.00
C THR A 192 -9.32 9.38 -27.88
N ASP A 193 -9.31 10.48 -28.61
CA ASP A 193 -10.22 10.73 -29.72
C ASP A 193 -9.71 10.08 -31.03
N GLY A 194 -10.51 10.21 -32.11
CA GLY A 194 -10.17 9.69 -33.43
C GLY A 194 -9.02 10.41 -34.15
N GLY A 195 -8.55 11.57 -33.62
CA GLY A 195 -7.42 12.31 -34.16
C GLY A 195 -6.07 11.93 -33.54
N THR A 196 -6.08 11.09 -32.50
CA THR A 196 -4.89 10.61 -31.83
C THR A 196 -4.49 9.23 -32.35
N HIS A 197 -3.23 9.06 -32.66
CA HIS A 197 -2.64 7.87 -33.28
C HIS A 197 -1.55 7.28 -32.36
N SER A 198 -1.26 6.01 -32.59
CA SER A 198 -0.10 5.33 -31.99
C SER A 198 1.06 5.29 -32.98
N SER A 199 2.29 5.40 -32.49
CA SER A 199 3.50 5.27 -33.33
C SER A 199 3.74 3.86 -33.87
N MET A 200 3.09 2.85 -33.29
CA MET A 200 3.32 1.44 -33.61
C MET A 200 2.05 0.65 -33.97
N LEU A 201 0.89 1.10 -33.48
CA LEU A 201 -0.36 0.34 -33.62
C LEU A 201 -1.30 1.04 -34.57
N GLU A 202 -1.74 0.32 -35.60
CA GLU A 202 -2.86 0.74 -36.45
C GLU A 202 -4.15 0.14 -35.89
N GLN A 203 -4.96 0.97 -35.21
CA GLN A 203 -6.27 0.56 -34.72
C GLN A 203 -7.29 1.67 -34.91
N ILE A 204 -8.56 1.28 -35.00
CA ILE A 204 -9.71 2.19 -35.14
C ILE A 204 -10.26 2.58 -33.80
N GLU A 205 -10.10 1.70 -32.80
CA GLU A 205 -10.58 1.91 -31.42
C GLU A 205 -9.68 2.89 -30.66
N PRO A 206 -10.23 3.59 -29.63
CA PRO A 206 -9.46 4.52 -28.83
C PRO A 206 -8.33 3.82 -28.06
N PHE A 207 -7.22 4.53 -27.85
CA PHE A 207 -6.12 4.12 -26.99
C PHE A 207 -6.39 4.53 -25.54
N TYR A 208 -5.92 3.75 -24.59
CA TYR A 208 -6.12 3.96 -23.17
C TYR A 208 -4.80 4.25 -22.46
N PRO A 209 -4.47 5.52 -22.15
CA PRO A 209 -3.29 5.84 -21.33
C PRO A 209 -3.52 5.68 -19.82
N LEU A 210 -4.78 5.63 -19.36
CA LEU A 210 -5.16 5.50 -17.94
C LEU A 210 -6.23 4.42 -17.80
N VAL A 211 -5.95 3.41 -16.99
CA VAL A 211 -6.83 2.24 -16.82
C VAL A 211 -6.87 1.77 -15.36
N LYS A 212 -7.95 1.06 -14.98
CA LYS A 212 -8.05 0.30 -13.73
C LYS A 212 -8.20 -1.19 -13.99
N ALA A 213 -7.65 -2.01 -13.09
CA ALA A 213 -7.75 -3.46 -13.08
C ALA A 213 -7.97 -3.99 -11.65
N ALA A 214 -8.07 -5.32 -11.50
CA ALA A 214 -8.22 -5.99 -10.21
C ALA A 214 -9.32 -5.35 -9.34
N GLU A 215 -10.54 -5.29 -9.90
CA GLU A 215 -11.71 -4.69 -9.22
C GLU A 215 -11.50 -3.24 -8.75
N GLY A 216 -10.70 -2.47 -9.50
CA GLY A 216 -10.40 -1.07 -9.20
C GLY A 216 -9.24 -0.86 -8.23
N ARG A 217 -8.56 -1.92 -7.79
CA ARG A 217 -7.44 -1.84 -6.84
C ARG A 217 -6.07 -1.63 -7.49
N VAL A 218 -5.98 -1.78 -8.80
CA VAL A 218 -4.78 -1.45 -9.59
C VAL A 218 -5.12 -0.30 -10.52
N LEU A 219 -4.43 0.81 -10.37
CA LEU A 219 -4.48 1.97 -11.27
C LEU A 219 -3.20 1.98 -12.09
N ALA A 220 -3.31 2.08 -13.40
CA ALA A 220 -2.17 2.12 -14.31
C ALA A 220 -2.22 3.33 -15.24
N LEU A 221 -1.10 4.03 -15.38
CA LEU A 221 -0.94 5.21 -16.22
C LEU A 221 0.39 5.14 -16.98
N SER A 222 0.35 5.42 -18.27
CA SER A 222 1.48 5.27 -19.21
C SER A 222 2.24 6.55 -19.52
N ASP A 223 2.16 7.54 -18.64
CA ASP A 223 2.96 8.77 -18.68
C ASP A 223 3.36 9.15 -17.24
N PHE A 224 4.66 9.19 -16.97
CA PHE A 224 5.19 9.69 -15.70
C PHE A 224 5.44 11.20 -15.76
N THR A 225 5.74 11.69 -16.94
CA THR A 225 6.21 13.06 -17.18
C THR A 225 5.14 14.11 -16.88
N PHE A 226 3.85 13.80 -16.99
CA PHE A 226 2.76 14.75 -16.73
C PHE A 226 2.76 15.31 -15.30
N MET A 227 3.25 14.54 -14.32
CA MET A 227 3.25 14.98 -12.91
C MET A 227 4.48 15.80 -12.50
N ILE A 228 5.49 15.90 -13.39
CA ILE A 228 6.72 16.63 -13.12
C ILE A 228 6.54 18.13 -13.37
N PRO A 229 6.94 19.03 -12.44
CA PRO A 229 6.90 20.46 -12.70
C PRO A 229 7.71 20.88 -13.94
N PRO A 230 7.20 21.80 -14.77
CA PRO A 230 5.95 22.55 -14.62
C PRO A 230 4.72 21.86 -15.25
N ARG A 231 4.84 20.68 -15.84
CA ARG A 231 3.79 20.00 -16.59
C ARG A 231 2.58 19.61 -15.73
N ASN A 232 2.82 19.39 -14.43
CA ASN A 232 1.74 19.13 -13.47
C ASN A 232 0.73 20.28 -13.36
N ALA A 233 1.12 21.51 -13.70
CA ALA A 233 0.25 22.69 -13.63
C ALA A 233 -0.55 22.95 -14.93
N ILE A 234 -0.35 22.15 -15.97
CA ILE A 234 -1.04 22.30 -17.25
C ILE A 234 -2.44 21.66 -17.15
N LEU A 235 -3.46 22.44 -17.55
CA LEU A 235 -4.86 21.99 -17.57
C LEU A 235 -5.24 21.35 -16.21
N ASP A 236 -5.88 20.19 -16.24
CA ASP A 236 -6.31 19.46 -15.04
C ASP A 236 -5.29 18.44 -14.52
N ASN A 237 -4.01 18.52 -14.92
CA ASN A 237 -2.97 17.56 -14.48
C ASN A 237 -2.83 17.57 -12.95
N ASN A 238 -2.82 18.75 -12.30
CA ASN A 238 -2.78 18.83 -10.84
C ASN A 238 -4.00 18.16 -10.18
N LYS A 239 -5.18 18.29 -10.79
CA LYS A 239 -6.40 17.64 -10.31
C LYS A 239 -6.31 16.11 -10.48
N LEU A 240 -5.77 15.62 -11.59
CA LEU A 240 -5.52 14.20 -11.78
C LEU A 240 -4.55 13.65 -10.71
N ILE A 241 -3.46 14.37 -10.41
CA ILE A 241 -2.52 13.96 -9.35
C ILE A 241 -3.20 13.95 -7.97
N SER A 242 -4.08 14.91 -7.68
CA SER A 242 -4.89 14.93 -6.47
C SER A 242 -5.82 13.73 -6.37
N ASN A 243 -6.55 13.42 -7.44
CA ASN A 243 -7.43 12.26 -7.50
C ASN A 243 -6.66 10.93 -7.36
N ILE A 244 -5.44 10.84 -7.92
CA ILE A 244 -4.53 9.69 -7.70
C ILE A 244 -4.12 9.60 -6.21
N ALA A 245 -3.84 10.73 -5.55
CA ALA A 245 -3.53 10.73 -4.13
C ALA A 245 -4.75 10.29 -3.30
N ASP A 246 -5.97 10.76 -3.61
CA ASP A 246 -7.22 10.28 -2.98
C ASP A 246 -7.38 8.77 -3.18
N TYR A 247 -7.18 8.28 -4.39
CA TYR A 247 -7.22 6.85 -4.68
C TYR A 247 -6.26 6.05 -3.81
N LEU A 248 -4.99 6.48 -3.69
CA LEU A 248 -3.96 5.79 -2.92
C LEU A 248 -4.23 5.83 -1.41
N THR A 249 -4.82 6.91 -0.92
CA THR A 249 -5.08 7.11 0.52
C THR A 249 -6.44 6.61 0.98
N SER A 250 -7.32 6.17 0.08
CA SER A 250 -8.62 5.58 0.40
C SER A 250 -8.58 4.04 0.49
N SER A 251 -7.41 3.46 0.75
CA SER A 251 -7.29 2.01 0.92
C SER A 251 -8.00 1.55 2.18
N GLN A 252 -8.85 0.55 2.05
CA GLN A 252 -9.50 -0.15 3.17
C GLN A 252 -8.82 -1.52 3.35
N ARG A 253 -7.53 -1.48 3.65
CA ARG A 253 -6.75 -2.70 3.81
C ARG A 253 -7.16 -3.44 5.09
N SER A 254 -7.34 -4.75 4.98
CA SER A 254 -7.44 -5.65 6.12
C SER A 254 -6.05 -6.11 6.57
N PHE A 255 -5.84 -6.19 7.87
CA PHE A 255 -4.61 -6.67 8.49
C PHE A 255 -4.79 -8.06 9.07
N GLU A 256 -3.71 -8.84 9.02
CA GLU A 256 -3.57 -10.15 9.66
C GLU A 256 -2.58 -10.05 10.82
N LEU A 257 -2.60 -11.00 11.76
CA LEU A 257 -1.63 -11.04 12.85
C LEU A 257 -0.18 -11.06 12.33
N ALA A 258 0.07 -11.70 11.20
CA ALA A 258 1.37 -11.70 10.53
C ALA A 258 1.90 -10.29 10.19
N ASP A 259 1.02 -9.29 10.09
CA ASP A 259 1.37 -7.91 9.78
C ASP A 259 1.85 -7.12 11.01
N PHE A 260 1.85 -7.73 12.22
CA PHE A 260 2.36 -7.06 13.43
C PHE A 260 3.73 -6.41 13.19
N PRO A 261 3.93 -5.20 13.67
CA PRO A 261 3.01 -4.30 14.36
C PRO A 261 2.30 -3.30 13.43
N GLY A 262 2.32 -3.51 12.10
CA GLY A 262 1.88 -2.58 11.08
C GLY A 262 0.39 -2.22 11.11
N PHE A 263 -0.43 -2.96 11.83
CA PHE A 263 -1.85 -2.66 11.98
C PHE A 263 -2.14 -1.60 13.04
N PHE A 264 -1.21 -1.29 13.93
CA PHE A 264 -1.36 -0.17 14.85
C PHE A 264 -1.13 1.15 14.13
N LYS A 265 -2.13 2.02 14.15
CA LYS A 265 -2.11 3.32 13.46
C LYS A 265 -1.97 4.50 14.43
N ASP A 266 -2.28 4.27 15.69
CA ASP A 266 -2.31 5.26 16.77
C ASP A 266 -1.45 4.83 17.96
N ASP A 267 -1.47 5.66 19.01
CA ASP A 267 -0.94 5.29 20.31
C ASP A 267 -1.65 4.04 20.84
N VAL A 268 -0.90 3.14 21.44
CA VAL A 268 -1.38 1.86 21.94
C VAL A 268 -1.48 1.87 23.46
N ASP A 269 -2.62 1.51 23.99
CA ASP A 269 -2.78 1.25 25.41
C ASP A 269 -2.50 -0.23 25.73
N ILE A 270 -1.61 -0.50 26.67
CA ILE A 270 -1.30 -1.83 27.19
C ILE A 270 -2.09 -2.03 28.49
N LEU A 271 -3.03 -2.97 28.46
CA LEU A 271 -3.80 -3.37 29.64
C LEU A 271 -3.29 -4.70 30.18
N LEU A 272 -3.20 -4.80 31.48
CA LEU A 272 -2.72 -5.99 32.19
C LEU A 272 -3.87 -6.66 32.94
N GLY A 273 -3.99 -7.98 32.86
CA GLY A 273 -4.96 -8.76 33.59
C GLY A 273 -4.77 -8.66 35.12
N ASN A 274 -3.51 -8.56 35.55
CA ASN A 274 -3.19 -8.32 36.95
C ASN A 274 -1.89 -7.49 37.08
N SER A 275 -1.67 -6.91 38.26
CA SER A 275 -0.54 -6.02 38.52
C SER A 275 0.83 -6.70 38.56
N GLU A 276 0.88 -8.04 38.73
CA GLU A 276 2.13 -8.79 38.77
C GLU A 276 2.79 -8.84 37.36
N LEU A 277 2.01 -8.60 36.30
CA LEU A 277 2.48 -8.56 34.94
C LEU A 277 3.08 -7.21 34.50
N PHE A 278 3.31 -6.28 35.43
CA PHE A 278 3.81 -4.95 35.09
C PHE A 278 5.14 -4.97 34.35
N ASP A 279 6.06 -5.86 34.71
CA ASP A 279 7.34 -6.00 34.03
C ASP A 279 7.16 -6.53 32.60
N VAL A 280 6.24 -7.48 32.36
CA VAL A 280 5.91 -7.98 31.02
C VAL A 280 5.32 -6.87 30.14
N GLY A 281 4.44 -6.04 30.73
CA GLY A 281 3.92 -4.85 30.06
C GLY A 281 5.00 -3.84 29.69
N GLY A 282 6.01 -3.67 30.55
CA GLY A 282 7.19 -2.84 30.30
C GLY A 282 8.04 -3.37 29.13
N ASP A 283 8.34 -4.68 29.13
CA ASP A 283 9.08 -5.33 28.04
C ASP A 283 8.35 -5.19 26.71
N LEU A 284 7.02 -5.34 26.69
CA LEU A 284 6.20 -5.16 25.48
C LEU A 284 6.22 -3.70 25.01
N LYS A 285 6.10 -2.73 25.91
CA LYS A 285 6.21 -1.30 25.60
C LYS A 285 7.54 -0.98 24.92
N ASP A 286 8.64 -1.47 25.48
CA ASP A 286 9.97 -1.27 24.89
C ASP A 286 10.11 -1.95 23.53
N GLY A 287 9.52 -3.14 23.37
CA GLY A 287 9.44 -3.83 22.10
C GLY A 287 8.67 -3.02 21.03
N LEU A 288 7.53 -2.44 21.38
CA LEU A 288 6.73 -1.58 20.49
C LEU A 288 7.47 -0.28 20.13
N ALA A 289 8.18 0.31 21.08
CA ALA A 289 8.99 1.51 20.87
C ALA A 289 10.11 1.28 19.83
N ALA A 290 10.69 0.08 19.76
CA ALA A 290 11.67 -0.29 18.74
C ALA A 290 11.07 -0.24 17.31
N PHE A 291 9.76 -0.41 17.18
CA PHE A 291 9.01 -0.25 15.94
C PHE A 291 8.44 1.17 15.73
N ARG A 292 8.80 2.14 16.60
CA ARG A 292 8.30 3.52 16.61
C ARG A 292 6.81 3.64 16.93
N ILE A 293 6.26 2.68 17.65
CA ILE A 293 4.90 2.72 18.15
C ILE A 293 4.96 3.25 19.58
N ASN A 294 4.20 4.31 19.84
CA ASN A 294 4.05 4.85 21.18
C ASN A 294 3.06 4.00 21.96
N ALA A 295 3.49 3.44 23.09
CA ALA A 295 2.64 2.59 23.93
C ALA A 295 2.74 2.99 25.39
N GLU A 296 1.62 2.88 26.12
CA GLU A 296 1.56 3.16 27.55
C GLU A 296 0.83 2.04 28.30
N VAL A 297 1.39 1.63 29.44
CA VAL A 297 0.70 0.71 30.36
C VAL A 297 -0.36 1.50 31.12
N ARG A 298 -1.62 1.08 31.01
CA ARG A 298 -2.78 1.75 31.59
C ARG A 298 -3.58 0.80 32.48
N GLY A 299 -4.28 1.39 33.47
CA GLY A 299 -5.18 0.65 34.34
C GLY A 299 -6.64 0.68 33.89
N VAL A 300 -6.96 1.51 32.88
CA VAL A 300 -8.33 1.68 32.35
C VAL A 300 -8.25 1.76 30.84
N GLU A 301 -9.16 1.05 30.18
CA GLU A 301 -9.30 1.01 28.72
C GLU A 301 -9.77 2.35 28.16
N ASP A 302 -9.10 2.82 27.10
CA ASP A 302 -9.57 3.89 26.22
C ASP A 302 -10.04 3.29 24.90
N ILE A 303 -11.35 3.26 24.69
CA ILE A 303 -11.98 2.65 23.53
C ILE A 303 -11.64 3.35 22.19
N THR A 304 -11.04 4.54 22.26
CA THR A 304 -10.65 5.32 21.06
C THR A 304 -9.24 5.00 20.58
N LYS A 305 -8.49 4.17 21.31
CA LYS A 305 -7.11 3.80 21.00
C LYS A 305 -6.98 2.33 20.65
N ASP A 306 -5.93 2.02 19.92
CA ASP A 306 -5.48 0.64 19.74
C ASP A 306 -5.08 0.05 21.10
N MET A 307 -5.30 -1.25 21.30
CA MET A 307 -5.09 -1.91 22.60
C MET A 307 -4.26 -3.18 22.44
N VAL A 308 -3.36 -3.40 23.40
CA VAL A 308 -2.80 -4.73 23.69
C VAL A 308 -3.20 -5.15 25.09
N TYR A 309 -3.87 -6.27 25.20
CA TYR A 309 -4.16 -6.93 26.48
C TYR A 309 -3.14 -8.03 26.74
N VAL A 310 -2.56 -8.05 27.94
CA VAL A 310 -1.64 -9.07 28.42
C VAL A 310 -2.15 -9.66 29.71
N GLY A 311 -2.46 -10.96 29.73
CA GLY A 311 -3.01 -11.63 30.91
C GLY A 311 -2.64 -13.11 30.99
N LEU A 312 -2.86 -13.69 32.16
CA LEU A 312 -2.85 -15.14 32.31
C LEU A 312 -4.15 -15.73 31.75
N TYR A 313 -4.19 -17.04 31.51
CA TYR A 313 -5.44 -17.67 31.07
C TYR A 313 -6.59 -17.52 32.09
N GLU A 314 -6.26 -17.36 33.37
CA GLU A 314 -7.21 -17.04 34.43
C GLU A 314 -7.89 -15.67 34.25
N ASP A 315 -7.18 -14.74 33.60
CA ASP A 315 -7.67 -13.38 33.34
C ASP A 315 -8.50 -13.31 32.04
N SER A 316 -8.73 -14.45 31.35
CA SER A 316 -9.43 -14.51 30.04
C SER A 316 -10.84 -13.94 30.04
N ALA A 317 -11.48 -13.87 31.21
CA ALA A 317 -12.80 -13.24 31.37
C ALA A 317 -12.83 -11.75 30.97
N ASP A 318 -11.73 -11.03 31.17
CA ASP A 318 -11.62 -9.60 30.83
C ASP A 318 -11.68 -9.34 29.33
N VAL A 319 -11.33 -10.35 28.53
CA VAL A 319 -11.28 -10.28 27.07
C VAL A 319 -12.21 -11.29 26.40
N ALA A 320 -13.17 -11.85 27.15
CA ALA A 320 -14.07 -12.88 26.67
C ALA A 320 -14.80 -12.50 25.38
N GLN A 321 -15.22 -11.24 25.23
CA GLN A 321 -15.88 -10.74 24.02
C GLN A 321 -15.02 -10.91 22.76
N TYR A 322 -13.69 -10.71 22.85
CA TYR A 322 -12.77 -10.84 21.71
C TYR A 322 -12.51 -12.31 21.40
N LEU A 323 -12.38 -13.14 22.44
CA LEU A 323 -12.22 -14.60 22.29
C LEU A 323 -13.45 -15.23 21.61
N GLU A 324 -14.66 -14.87 22.04
CA GLU A 324 -15.91 -15.35 21.44
C GLU A 324 -16.03 -14.95 19.96
N LEU A 325 -15.72 -13.69 19.61
CA LEU A 325 -15.74 -13.23 18.21
C LEU A 325 -14.76 -14.02 17.33
N ALA A 326 -13.63 -14.46 17.88
CA ALA A 326 -12.63 -15.27 17.20
C ALA A 326 -12.95 -16.78 17.21
N GLY A 327 -14.00 -17.21 17.90
CA GLY A 327 -14.33 -18.62 18.09
C GLY A 327 -13.31 -19.36 18.96
N LEU A 328 -12.61 -18.63 19.85
CA LEU A 328 -11.61 -19.19 20.76
C LEU A 328 -12.22 -19.50 22.12
N GLY A 329 -11.85 -20.64 22.69
CA GLY A 329 -12.13 -20.99 24.06
C GLY A 329 -10.82 -21.29 24.82
N VAL A 330 -10.72 -20.79 26.03
CA VAL A 330 -9.58 -20.99 26.92
C VAL A 330 -10.11 -21.47 28.27
N ASP A 331 -10.26 -22.79 28.39
CA ASP A 331 -10.68 -23.45 29.63
C ASP A 331 -9.51 -24.36 30.12
N ASP A 332 -9.77 -25.66 30.31
CA ASP A 332 -8.72 -26.66 30.56
C ASP A 332 -7.88 -26.94 29.29
N VAL A 333 -8.39 -26.62 28.13
CA VAL A 333 -7.74 -26.72 26.82
C VAL A 333 -7.99 -25.45 26.02
N ILE A 334 -7.09 -25.16 25.10
CA ILE A 334 -7.27 -24.09 24.12
C ILE A 334 -8.01 -24.68 22.92
N ARG A 335 -9.19 -24.13 22.63
CA ARG A 335 -10.00 -24.48 21.44
C ARG A 335 -9.88 -23.38 20.42
N THR A 336 -9.53 -23.78 19.21
CA THR A 336 -9.50 -22.87 18.06
C THR A 336 -10.28 -23.47 16.90
N PRO A 337 -10.85 -22.66 15.99
CA PRO A 337 -11.53 -23.21 14.80
C PRO A 337 -10.54 -23.79 13.76
N PHE A 338 -9.23 -23.70 13.99
CA PHE A 338 -8.21 -24.02 13.00
C PHE A 338 -7.43 -25.28 13.32
N THR A 339 -7.39 -25.70 14.60
CA THR A 339 -6.61 -26.84 15.07
C THR A 339 -7.41 -27.71 16.02
N PRO A 340 -7.06 -28.99 16.24
CA PRO A 340 -7.58 -29.77 17.37
C PRO A 340 -7.26 -29.08 18.71
N ASP A 341 -7.98 -29.46 19.75
CA ASP A 341 -7.78 -28.96 21.12
C ASP A 341 -6.32 -29.10 21.55
N ILE A 342 -5.76 -28.01 22.07
CA ILE A 342 -4.37 -27.91 22.51
C ILE A 342 -4.34 -27.87 24.03
N GLN A 343 -3.45 -28.65 24.65
CA GLN A 343 -3.24 -28.59 26.09
C GLN A 343 -2.75 -27.20 26.48
N ARG A 344 -3.35 -26.62 27.52
CA ARG A 344 -3.07 -25.25 27.97
C ARG A 344 -1.70 -25.09 28.63
N GLU A 345 -1.21 -26.16 29.29
CA GLU A 345 0.04 -26.13 30.04
C GLU A 345 1.24 -25.79 29.12
N ASP A 346 2.15 -24.95 29.61
CA ASP A 346 3.32 -24.44 28.89
C ASP A 346 2.99 -23.84 27.52
N THR A 347 1.88 -23.07 27.44
CA THR A 347 1.48 -22.42 26.19
C THR A 347 1.16 -20.95 26.39
N ALA A 348 1.20 -20.22 25.29
CA ALA A 348 0.61 -18.89 25.17
C ALA A 348 -0.08 -18.72 23.83
N ILE A 349 -1.06 -17.84 23.75
CA ILE A 349 -1.77 -17.46 22.52
C ILE A 349 -1.61 -15.97 22.25
N ILE A 350 -1.57 -15.64 20.98
CA ILE A 350 -1.71 -14.27 20.49
C ILE A 350 -2.92 -14.25 19.55
N MET A 351 -3.77 -13.26 19.72
CA MET A 351 -4.93 -13.09 18.85
C MET A 351 -5.09 -11.62 18.47
N LEU A 352 -5.33 -11.37 17.19
CA LEU A 352 -5.69 -10.05 16.66
C LEU A 352 -7.19 -9.99 16.40
N ASN A 353 -7.85 -9.01 16.99
CA ASN A 353 -9.21 -8.61 16.63
C ASN A 353 -9.16 -7.27 15.89
N THR A 354 -9.63 -7.26 14.64
CA THR A 354 -9.66 -6.07 13.79
C THR A 354 -11.05 -5.44 13.83
N GLY A 355 -11.18 -4.31 14.52
CA GLY A 355 -12.40 -3.51 14.53
C GLY A 355 -12.35 -2.37 13.51
N PRO A 356 -13.50 -1.76 13.18
CA PRO A 356 -13.55 -0.61 12.27
C PRO A 356 -12.89 0.64 12.86
N GLU A 357 -12.86 0.76 14.20
CA GLU A 357 -12.36 1.93 14.90
C GLU A 357 -10.98 1.71 15.51
N ARG A 358 -10.66 0.48 15.92
CA ARG A 358 -9.39 0.15 16.59
C ARG A 358 -8.99 -1.31 16.37
N GLN A 359 -7.70 -1.56 16.63
CA GLN A 359 -7.11 -2.89 16.65
C GLN A 359 -6.94 -3.36 18.10
N VAL A 360 -7.23 -4.62 18.36
CA VAL A 360 -7.06 -5.23 19.67
C VAL A 360 -6.19 -6.47 19.54
N LEU A 361 -5.01 -6.44 20.16
CA LEU A 361 -4.12 -7.59 20.27
C LEU A 361 -4.28 -8.20 21.65
N VAL A 362 -4.70 -9.45 21.76
CA VAL A 362 -4.82 -10.19 23.00
C VAL A 362 -3.67 -11.17 23.12
N ILE A 363 -2.96 -11.14 24.23
CA ILE A 363 -1.88 -12.07 24.58
C ILE A 363 -2.27 -12.73 25.89
N LEU A 364 -2.48 -14.04 25.86
CA LEU A 364 -2.77 -14.83 27.06
C LEU A 364 -1.74 -15.96 27.20
N GLY A 365 -1.33 -16.27 28.41
CA GLY A 365 -0.36 -17.32 28.69
C GLY A 365 -0.69 -18.13 29.94
N ASP A 366 -0.08 -19.32 30.02
CA ASP A 366 -0.20 -20.20 31.18
C ASP A 366 0.58 -19.65 32.40
N SER A 367 1.64 -18.89 32.15
CA SER A 367 2.51 -18.34 33.17
C SER A 367 3.13 -17.01 32.70
N GLU A 368 3.69 -16.24 33.65
CA GLU A 368 4.48 -15.04 33.34
C GLU A 368 5.65 -15.35 32.39
N SER A 369 6.31 -16.51 32.59
CA SER A 369 7.41 -16.97 31.72
C SER A 369 6.94 -17.18 30.29
N ALA A 370 5.75 -17.75 30.12
CA ALA A 370 5.14 -17.95 28.80
C ALA A 370 4.83 -16.62 28.10
N LEU A 371 4.31 -15.65 28.85
CA LEU A 371 4.05 -14.30 28.34
C LEU A 371 5.34 -13.59 27.92
N ARG A 372 6.42 -13.67 28.71
CA ARG A 372 7.73 -13.09 28.36
C ARG A 372 8.30 -13.71 27.07
N ASP A 373 8.22 -15.03 26.91
CA ASP A 373 8.67 -15.70 25.69
C ASP A 373 7.92 -15.17 24.46
N VAL A 374 6.61 -15.02 24.56
CA VAL A 374 5.78 -14.47 23.46
C VAL A 374 6.11 -13.01 23.15
N VAL A 375 6.34 -12.15 24.16
CA VAL A 375 6.77 -10.76 23.96
C VAL A 375 8.11 -10.71 23.22
N VAL A 376 9.05 -11.57 23.56
CA VAL A 376 10.33 -11.71 22.84
C VAL A 376 10.10 -12.14 21.39
N ARG A 377 9.24 -13.14 21.15
CA ARG A 377 8.91 -13.60 19.80
C ARG A 377 8.26 -12.49 18.95
N LEU A 378 7.37 -11.68 19.53
CA LEU A 378 6.78 -10.52 18.86
C LEU A 378 7.87 -9.53 18.45
N SER A 379 8.76 -9.16 19.36
CA SER A 379 9.85 -8.22 19.12
C SER A 379 10.83 -8.70 18.04
N GLN A 380 11.09 -10.02 17.97
CA GLN A 380 11.98 -10.64 16.99
C GLN A 380 11.28 -11.04 15.68
N GLY A 381 9.95 -11.05 15.66
CA GLY A 381 9.16 -11.49 14.51
C GLY A 381 9.02 -13.01 14.37
N SER A 382 9.63 -13.82 15.26
CA SER A 382 9.55 -15.28 15.23
C SER A 382 8.17 -15.85 15.63
N PHE A 383 7.28 -14.99 16.16
CA PHE A 383 5.90 -15.38 16.43
C PHE A 383 5.17 -15.88 15.17
N ARG A 384 5.63 -15.51 13.97
CA ARG A 384 5.03 -15.93 12.71
C ARG A 384 5.10 -17.44 12.45
N ASP A 385 6.04 -18.11 13.10
CA ASP A 385 6.22 -19.57 12.97
C ASP A 385 5.14 -20.38 13.72
N GLY A 386 4.43 -19.73 14.65
CA GLY A 386 3.35 -20.34 15.45
C GLY A 386 1.94 -19.92 15.03
N LEU A 387 1.78 -19.26 13.86
CA LEU A 387 0.47 -18.90 13.37
C LEU A 387 -0.36 -20.13 12.98
N VAL A 388 -1.58 -20.22 13.50
CA VAL A 388 -2.54 -21.28 13.18
C VAL A 388 -3.70 -20.78 12.33
N GLY A 389 -3.75 -19.47 12.07
CA GLY A 389 -4.72 -18.79 11.24
C GLY A 389 -4.27 -17.34 11.00
N ASP A 390 -5.05 -16.58 10.24
CA ASP A 390 -4.69 -15.22 9.85
C ASP A 390 -4.65 -14.25 11.05
N PHE A 391 -5.34 -14.59 12.14
CA PHE A 391 -5.47 -13.72 13.32
C PHE A 391 -5.11 -14.41 14.65
N VAL A 392 -4.67 -15.66 14.63
CA VAL A 392 -4.33 -16.44 15.85
C VAL A 392 -2.99 -17.13 15.70
N GLY A 393 -2.18 -17.06 16.75
CA GLY A 393 -0.98 -17.85 16.95
C GLY A 393 -1.02 -18.59 18.30
N VAL A 394 -0.54 -19.83 18.33
CA VAL A 394 -0.40 -20.66 19.54
C VAL A 394 1.06 -21.10 19.67
N TYR A 395 1.62 -20.88 20.84
CA TYR A 395 3.05 -21.05 21.09
C TYR A 395 3.26 -22.01 22.27
N ARG A 396 4.13 -22.99 22.06
CA ARG A 396 4.72 -23.71 23.21
C ARG A 396 5.86 -22.87 23.77
N THR A 397 5.85 -22.76 25.05
CA THR A 397 6.85 -22.00 25.81
C THR A 397 7.67 -22.95 26.69
N PRO A 398 8.95 -22.68 26.92
CA PRO A 398 9.82 -23.55 27.72
C PRO A 398 9.47 -23.59 29.18
#